data_4b5966121e318938b8e3528bc3320893
#
_entry.id   4b5966121e318938b8e3528bc3320893
#
_cell.length_a   1.000
_cell.length_b   1.000
_cell.length_c   1.000
_cell.angle_alpha   90.00
_cell.angle_beta   90.00
_cell.angle_gamma   90.00
#
_symmetry.space_group_name_H-M   'P 1'
#
loop_
_entity.id
_entity.type
_entity.pdbx_description
1 polymer ?
#
loop_
_entity_poly.entity_id
_entity_poly.type
_entity_poly.pdbx_seq_one_letter_code
_entity_poly.pdbx_strand_id
1 'polypeptide(L)'
;MEIKRNVFGTTYVVERLLEVLFAEAVRAHIETAPKQKLGWFRGLKDPVIGRALAAIHAKPEEDWSVNKLADKVSMSPSRFAARFSQAMGDSPMSYVAKWRMNVACRKLATSRTAIEKIADEVGYESHAAFNRAFKKLVGLPPAAWRTRTSSQSP
;
A
#
# COMPACT_ATOMS: atom_id res chain seq x y z
N MET A 1 29.72 -35.40 -28.41
CA MET A 1 28.39 -35.88 -28.12
C MET A 1 27.78 -35.02 -27.01
N GLU A 2 26.88 -34.17 -27.40
CA GLU A 2 26.48 -32.95 -26.67
C GLU A 2 25.30 -33.23 -25.72
N ILE A 3 25.54 -33.05 -24.42
CA ILE A 3 24.49 -33.20 -23.42
C ILE A 3 23.78 -31.84 -23.26
N LYS A 4 22.95 -31.47 -24.26
CA LYS A 4 21.90 -30.47 -24.09
C LYS A 4 20.59 -31.18 -23.67
N ARG A 5 20.46 -31.48 -22.41
CA ARG A 5 19.21 -32.01 -21.88
C ARG A 5 18.85 -31.35 -20.54
N ASN A 6 17.70 -30.73 -20.51
CA ASN A 6 16.84 -30.48 -19.34
C ASN A 6 16.99 -29.16 -18.57
N VAL A 7 17.23 -28.05 -19.23
CA VAL A 7 17.09 -26.74 -18.54
C VAL A 7 15.62 -26.27 -18.51
N PHE A 8 14.81 -26.59 -19.52
CA PHE A 8 13.42 -26.12 -19.61
C PHE A 8 12.49 -26.73 -18.54
N GLY A 9 12.61 -28.01 -18.22
CA GLY A 9 11.77 -28.65 -17.20
C GLY A 9 12.14 -28.22 -15.78
N THR A 10 13.42 -28.01 -15.53
CA THR A 10 13.92 -27.61 -14.21
C THR A 10 13.49 -26.19 -13.83
N THR A 11 13.53 -25.27 -14.79
CA THR A 11 13.11 -23.86 -14.56
C THR A 11 11.61 -23.81 -14.22
N TYR A 12 10.78 -24.52 -14.96
CA TYR A 12 9.32 -24.58 -14.69
C TYR A 12 9.01 -25.16 -13.31
N VAL A 13 9.69 -26.24 -12.93
CA VAL A 13 9.51 -26.85 -11.59
C VAL A 13 9.97 -25.91 -10.49
N VAL A 14 11.11 -25.23 -10.67
CA VAL A 14 11.62 -24.24 -9.70
C VAL A 14 10.66 -23.07 -9.54
N GLU A 15 10.12 -22.52 -10.63
CA GLU A 15 9.12 -21.44 -10.58
C GLU A 15 7.87 -21.87 -9.79
N ARG A 16 7.34 -23.07 -10.05
CA ARG A 16 6.18 -23.59 -9.31
C ARG A 16 6.46 -23.87 -7.84
N LEU A 17 7.65 -24.37 -7.52
CA LEU A 17 8.07 -24.54 -6.13
C LEU A 17 8.22 -23.20 -5.41
N LEU A 18 8.76 -22.19 -6.07
CA LEU A 18 8.86 -20.83 -5.52
C LEU A 18 7.48 -20.21 -5.29
N GLU A 19 6.52 -20.38 -6.20
CA GLU A 19 5.13 -19.94 -6.01
C GLU A 19 4.48 -20.62 -4.79
N VAL A 20 4.65 -21.92 -4.64
CA VAL A 20 4.12 -22.68 -3.50
C VAL A 20 4.79 -22.26 -2.20
N LEU A 21 6.12 -22.15 -2.17
CA LEU A 21 6.86 -21.71 -1.00
C LEU A 21 6.50 -20.28 -0.60
N PHE A 22 6.31 -19.39 -1.58
CA PHE A 22 5.86 -18.03 -1.32
C PHE A 22 4.45 -18.01 -0.73
N ALA A 23 3.51 -18.80 -1.27
CA ALA A 23 2.16 -18.91 -0.75
C ALA A 23 2.14 -19.45 0.69
N GLU A 24 2.96 -20.48 0.98
CA GLU A 24 3.08 -21.03 2.34
C GLU A 24 3.78 -20.08 3.31
N ALA A 25 4.80 -19.34 2.87
CA ALA A 25 5.45 -18.32 3.69
C ALA A 25 4.46 -17.17 4.04
N VAL A 26 3.64 -16.75 3.07
CA VAL A 26 2.57 -15.76 3.28
C VAL A 26 1.54 -16.33 4.25
N ARG A 27 1.10 -17.58 4.09
CA ARG A 27 0.15 -18.24 5.00
C ARG A 27 0.69 -18.31 6.42
N ALA A 28 1.91 -18.81 6.60
CA ALA A 28 2.57 -18.89 7.90
C ALA A 28 2.73 -17.52 8.56
N HIS A 29 3.06 -16.47 7.76
CA HIS A 29 3.14 -15.11 8.25
C HIS A 29 1.78 -14.57 8.70
N ILE A 30 0.70 -14.92 7.99
CA ILE A 30 -0.67 -14.56 8.37
C ILE A 30 -1.08 -15.25 9.68
N GLU A 31 -0.74 -16.52 9.84
CA GLU A 31 -1.11 -17.31 11.03
C GLU A 31 -0.34 -16.86 12.29
N THR A 32 0.89 -16.40 12.12
CA THR A 32 1.75 -15.94 13.22
C THR A 32 1.69 -14.44 13.49
N ALA A 33 1.08 -13.65 12.58
CA ALA A 33 1.01 -12.20 12.73
C ALA A 33 0.07 -11.79 13.88
N PRO A 34 0.45 -10.78 14.69
CA PRO A 34 -0.44 -10.21 15.70
C PRO A 34 -1.78 -9.79 15.09
N LYS A 35 -2.88 -10.05 15.79
CA LYS A 35 -4.26 -9.79 15.31
C LYS A 35 -4.49 -8.37 14.75
N GLN A 36 -3.70 -7.40 15.22
CA GLN A 36 -3.70 -6.01 14.74
C GLN A 36 -3.12 -5.84 13.32
N LYS A 37 -2.21 -6.72 12.88
CA LYS A 37 -1.67 -6.72 11.51
C LYS A 37 -2.53 -7.50 10.51
N LEU A 38 -3.46 -8.32 10.99
CA LEU A 38 -4.40 -9.10 10.19
C LEU A 38 -5.62 -8.28 9.70
N GLY A 39 -5.80 -7.06 10.17
CA GLY A 39 -6.90 -6.18 9.73
C GLY A 39 -6.94 -6.02 8.21
N TRP A 40 -5.79 -5.86 7.59
CA TRP A 40 -5.65 -5.75 6.13
C TRP A 40 -6.20 -6.98 5.38
N PHE A 41 -5.90 -8.20 5.83
CA PHE A 41 -6.43 -9.43 5.22
C PHE A 41 -7.93 -9.62 5.45
N ARG A 42 -8.45 -9.17 6.61
CA ARG A 42 -9.91 -9.17 6.86
C ARG A 42 -10.63 -8.19 5.95
N GLY A 43 -10.04 -7.01 5.72
CA GLY A 43 -10.58 -6.02 4.79
C GLY A 43 -10.64 -6.52 3.35
N LEU A 44 -9.63 -7.30 2.90
CA LEU A 44 -9.64 -7.92 1.56
C LEU A 44 -10.71 -9.02 1.40
N LYS A 45 -11.11 -9.69 2.48
CA LYS A 45 -12.20 -10.69 2.46
C LYS A 45 -13.59 -10.03 2.50
N ASP A 46 -13.69 -8.77 2.88
CA ASP A 46 -14.95 -8.02 2.85
C ASP A 46 -15.11 -7.33 1.49
N PRO A 47 -16.06 -7.77 0.63
CA PRO A 47 -16.22 -7.21 -0.71
C PRO A 47 -16.52 -5.71 -0.73
N VAL A 48 -17.13 -5.19 0.32
CA VAL A 48 -17.45 -3.76 0.46
C VAL A 48 -16.17 -2.97 0.73
N ILE A 49 -15.40 -3.41 1.72
CA ILE A 49 -14.13 -2.78 2.08
C ILE A 49 -13.12 -2.95 0.93
N GLY A 50 -13.07 -4.13 0.30
CA GLY A 50 -12.23 -4.38 -0.87
C GLY A 50 -12.45 -3.38 -2.01
N ARG A 51 -13.72 -3.04 -2.32
CA ARG A 51 -14.04 -2.01 -3.33
C ARG A 51 -13.56 -0.61 -2.93
N ALA A 52 -13.71 -0.25 -1.67
CA ALA A 52 -13.23 1.03 -1.17
C ALA A 52 -11.69 1.11 -1.23
N LEU A 53 -10.99 0.05 -0.82
CA LEU A 53 -9.53 -0.05 -0.91
C LEU A 53 -9.05 0.02 -2.36
N ALA A 54 -9.69 -0.69 -3.28
CA ALA A 54 -9.37 -0.65 -4.70
C ALA A 54 -9.50 0.77 -5.27
N ALA A 55 -10.55 1.52 -4.89
CA ALA A 55 -10.74 2.91 -5.31
C ALA A 55 -9.62 3.83 -4.77
N ILE A 56 -9.27 3.72 -3.49
CA ILE A 56 -8.18 4.49 -2.86
C ILE A 56 -6.83 4.19 -3.54
N HIS A 57 -6.57 2.91 -3.82
CA HIS A 57 -5.30 2.48 -4.41
C HIS A 57 -5.16 2.92 -5.86
N ALA A 58 -6.26 2.91 -6.62
CA ALA A 58 -6.26 3.31 -8.02
C ALA A 58 -6.06 4.83 -8.20
N LYS A 59 -6.54 5.65 -7.27
CA LYS A 59 -6.50 7.12 -7.35
C LYS A 59 -6.14 7.73 -5.99
N PRO A 60 -4.89 7.62 -5.55
CA PRO A 60 -4.46 8.22 -4.27
C PRO A 60 -4.61 9.74 -4.24
N GLU A 61 -4.52 10.40 -5.40
CA GLU A 61 -4.64 11.84 -5.58
C GLU A 61 -6.08 12.38 -5.45
N GLU A 62 -7.07 11.51 -5.59
CA GLU A 62 -8.49 11.91 -5.50
C GLU A 62 -8.80 12.53 -4.15
N ASP A 63 -9.58 13.61 -4.14
CA ASP A 63 -10.07 14.24 -2.90
C ASP A 63 -11.06 13.32 -2.17
N TRP A 64 -10.51 12.30 -1.53
CA TRP A 64 -11.28 11.32 -0.78
C TRP A 64 -11.89 11.90 0.50
N SER A 65 -13.12 11.56 0.75
CA SER A 65 -13.83 11.79 2.00
C SER A 65 -14.57 10.52 2.41
N VAL A 66 -15.00 10.44 3.67
CA VAL A 66 -15.82 9.32 4.15
C VAL A 66 -17.09 9.20 3.32
N ASN A 67 -17.71 10.35 2.94
CA ASN A 67 -18.91 10.37 2.10
C ASN A 67 -18.64 9.77 0.72
N LYS A 68 -17.60 10.24 0.01
CA LYS A 68 -17.23 9.72 -1.31
C LYS A 68 -16.95 8.21 -1.29
N LEU A 69 -16.25 7.73 -0.26
CA LEU A 69 -15.95 6.30 -0.12
C LEU A 69 -17.22 5.49 0.20
N ALA A 70 -18.09 6.00 1.05
CA ALA A 70 -19.37 5.37 1.39
C ALA A 70 -20.28 5.26 0.16
N ASP A 71 -20.35 6.33 -0.66
CA ASP A 71 -21.11 6.36 -1.91
C ASP A 71 -20.61 5.30 -2.92
N LYS A 72 -19.28 5.14 -3.02
CA LYS A 72 -18.66 4.10 -3.88
C LYS A 72 -19.10 2.68 -3.55
N VAL A 73 -19.52 2.44 -2.31
CA VAL A 73 -19.94 1.12 -1.82
C VAL A 73 -21.42 1.06 -1.44
N SER A 74 -22.18 2.10 -1.76
CA SER A 74 -23.64 2.22 -1.51
C SER A 74 -24.00 2.05 -0.02
N MET A 75 -23.26 2.73 0.85
CA MET A 75 -23.49 2.73 2.31
C MET A 75 -23.65 4.15 2.84
N SER A 76 -24.31 4.28 4.01
CA SER A 76 -24.25 5.55 4.74
C SER A 76 -22.84 5.79 5.30
N PRO A 77 -22.38 7.05 5.39
CA PRO A 77 -21.03 7.39 5.85
C PRO A 77 -20.68 6.81 7.23
N SER A 78 -21.59 6.87 8.18
CA SER A 78 -21.38 6.35 9.53
C SER A 78 -21.22 4.83 9.57
N ARG A 79 -22.08 4.10 8.83
CA ARG A 79 -21.99 2.63 8.73
C ARG A 79 -20.72 2.20 8.02
N PHE A 80 -20.36 2.91 6.95
CA PHE A 80 -19.10 2.65 6.23
C PHE A 80 -17.90 2.86 7.14
N ALA A 81 -17.81 4.02 7.82
CA ALA A 81 -16.68 4.32 8.71
C ALA A 81 -16.52 3.28 9.83
N ALA A 82 -17.63 2.87 10.46
CA ALA A 82 -17.61 1.83 11.49
C ALA A 82 -17.15 0.48 10.95
N ARG A 83 -17.70 0.03 9.80
CA ARG A 83 -17.31 -1.23 9.15
C ARG A 83 -15.86 -1.23 8.70
N PHE A 84 -15.40 -0.11 8.10
CA PHE A 84 -14.02 0.05 7.67
C PHE A 84 -13.06 -0.05 8.87
N SER A 85 -13.34 0.69 9.94
CA SER A 85 -12.50 0.68 11.15
C SER A 85 -12.47 -0.69 11.83
N GLN A 86 -13.58 -1.41 11.85
CA GLN A 86 -13.65 -2.77 12.37
C GLN A 86 -12.82 -3.75 11.52
N ALA A 87 -12.88 -3.62 10.20
CA ALA A 87 -12.16 -4.50 9.29
C ALA A 87 -10.66 -4.19 9.23
N MET A 88 -10.29 -2.90 9.18
CA MET A 88 -8.93 -2.45 8.93
C MET A 88 -8.14 -2.10 10.20
N GLY A 89 -8.83 -1.89 11.33
CA GLY A 89 -8.21 -1.40 12.57
C GLY A 89 -7.82 0.07 12.51
N ASP A 90 -8.30 0.81 11.49
CA ASP A 90 -7.96 2.21 11.26
C ASP A 90 -9.14 2.95 10.62
N SER A 91 -9.22 4.27 10.80
CA SER A 91 -10.27 5.06 10.13
C SER A 91 -10.01 5.18 8.62
N PRO A 92 -11.06 5.34 7.77
CA PRO A 92 -10.90 5.48 6.33
C PRO A 92 -9.89 6.56 5.94
N MET A 93 -9.99 7.76 6.55
CA MET A 93 -9.12 8.88 6.19
C MET A 93 -7.68 8.72 6.71
N SER A 94 -7.49 8.07 7.84
CA SER A 94 -6.15 7.67 8.30
C SER A 94 -5.50 6.68 7.34
N TYR A 95 -6.28 5.72 6.84
CA TYR A 95 -5.81 4.78 5.83
C TYR A 95 -5.41 5.48 4.52
N VAL A 96 -6.25 6.39 4.00
CA VAL A 96 -5.93 7.21 2.81
C VAL A 96 -4.61 7.96 3.01
N ALA A 97 -4.43 8.62 4.15
CA ALA A 97 -3.20 9.35 4.44
C ALA A 97 -1.97 8.43 4.45
N LYS A 98 -2.05 7.28 5.10
CA LYS A 98 -0.97 6.28 5.14
C LYS A 98 -0.64 5.72 3.75
N TRP A 99 -1.67 5.44 2.94
CA TRP A 99 -1.49 4.98 1.57
C TRP A 99 -0.79 6.01 0.69
N ARG A 100 -1.21 7.28 0.76
CA ARG A 100 -0.54 8.40 0.08
C ARG A 100 0.94 8.50 0.45
N MET A 101 1.28 8.34 1.74
CA MET A 101 2.68 8.34 2.19
C MET A 101 3.45 7.14 1.66
N ASN A 102 2.83 5.97 1.58
CA ASN A 102 3.46 4.78 0.99
C ASN A 102 3.80 5.00 -0.50
N VAL A 103 2.85 5.57 -1.27
CA VAL A 103 3.09 5.93 -2.67
C VAL A 103 4.19 6.99 -2.79
N ALA A 104 4.17 8.01 -1.94
CA ALA A 104 5.20 9.06 -1.92
C ALA A 104 6.59 8.49 -1.61
N CYS A 105 6.71 7.62 -0.62
CA CYS A 105 7.98 6.96 -0.27
C CYS A 105 8.57 6.20 -1.46
N ARG A 106 7.74 5.46 -2.21
CA ARG A 106 8.18 4.74 -3.41
C ARG A 106 8.65 5.70 -4.49
N LYS A 107 7.87 6.75 -4.79
CA LYS A 107 8.25 7.78 -5.78
C LYS A 107 9.56 8.48 -5.41
N LEU A 108 9.73 8.83 -4.14
CA LEU A 108 10.96 9.45 -3.64
C LEU A 108 12.19 8.54 -3.78
N ALA A 109 12.02 7.23 -3.60
CA ALA A 109 13.09 6.25 -3.71
C ALA A 109 13.47 5.91 -5.16
N THR A 110 12.49 5.95 -6.08
CA THR A 110 12.67 5.44 -7.46
C THR A 110 12.76 6.53 -8.52
N SER A 111 12.54 7.79 -8.17
CA SER A 111 12.54 8.91 -9.12
C SER A 111 13.25 10.15 -8.59
N ARG A 112 13.69 11.01 -9.53
CA ARG A 112 14.21 12.35 -9.24
C ARG A 112 13.14 13.44 -9.35
N THR A 113 11.87 13.06 -9.40
CA THR A 113 10.74 13.99 -9.47
C THR A 113 10.79 14.96 -8.29
N ALA A 114 10.50 16.25 -8.54
CA ALA A 114 10.45 17.26 -7.48
C ALA A 114 9.49 16.87 -6.37
N ILE A 115 9.82 17.19 -5.13
CA ILE A 115 9.02 16.81 -3.95
C ILE A 115 7.63 17.44 -4.02
N GLU A 116 7.55 18.68 -4.50
CA GLU A 116 6.31 19.41 -4.73
C GLU A 116 5.39 18.64 -5.69
N LYS A 117 5.94 18.17 -6.81
CA LYS A 117 5.18 17.40 -7.79
C LYS A 117 4.72 16.05 -7.22
N ILE A 118 5.54 15.40 -6.40
CA ILE A 118 5.13 14.17 -5.71
C ILE A 118 3.98 14.46 -4.74
N ALA A 119 4.01 15.60 -4.03
CA ALA A 119 2.94 16.01 -3.14
C ALA A 119 1.60 16.14 -3.89
N ASP A 120 1.62 16.82 -5.05
CA ASP A 120 0.44 16.96 -5.93
C ASP A 120 -0.05 15.59 -6.41
N GLU A 121 0.85 14.73 -6.90
CA GLU A 121 0.54 13.39 -7.42
C GLU A 121 -0.02 12.43 -6.37
N VAL A 122 0.12 12.72 -5.09
CA VAL A 122 -0.49 11.94 -4.00
C VAL A 122 -1.64 12.69 -3.32
N GLY A 123 -2.11 13.79 -3.91
CA GLY A 123 -3.33 14.49 -3.51
C GLY A 123 -3.18 15.45 -2.34
N TYR A 124 -2.03 16.13 -2.23
CA TYR A 124 -1.84 17.24 -1.30
C TYR A 124 -1.80 18.56 -2.07
N GLU A 125 -2.72 19.45 -1.75
CA GLU A 125 -2.80 20.80 -2.35
C GLU A 125 -1.69 21.73 -1.88
N SER A 126 -1.01 21.41 -0.79
CA SER A 126 0.02 22.23 -0.17
C SER A 126 1.25 21.41 0.17
N HIS A 127 2.40 21.83 -0.33
CA HIS A 127 3.71 21.25 -0.01
C HIS A 127 3.98 21.26 1.51
N ALA A 128 3.55 22.32 2.21
CA ALA A 128 3.69 22.41 3.65
C ALA A 128 2.83 21.36 4.39
N ALA A 129 1.59 21.12 3.93
CA ALA A 129 0.72 20.07 4.48
C ALA A 129 1.30 18.68 4.22
N PHE A 130 1.81 18.44 3.01
CA PHE A 130 2.50 17.20 2.67
C PHE A 130 3.71 16.95 3.57
N ASN A 131 4.60 17.91 3.74
CA ASN A 131 5.79 17.78 4.57
C ASN A 131 5.44 17.45 6.03
N ARG A 132 4.42 18.10 6.59
CA ARG A 132 3.96 17.79 7.96
C ARG A 132 3.41 16.38 8.06
N ALA A 133 2.56 15.97 7.12
CA ALA A 133 1.98 14.63 7.10
C ALA A 133 3.05 13.56 6.91
N PHE A 134 3.98 13.77 5.98
CA PHE A 134 5.07 12.86 5.70
C PHE A 134 5.97 12.69 6.93
N LYS A 135 6.44 13.77 7.55
CA LYS A 135 7.25 13.71 8.77
C LYS A 135 6.51 13.01 9.92
N LYS A 136 5.20 13.29 10.07
CA LYS A 136 4.37 12.65 11.12
C LYS A 136 4.23 11.15 10.93
N LEU A 137 4.01 10.67 9.69
CA LEU A 137 3.68 9.28 9.40
C LEU A 137 4.93 8.43 9.09
N VAL A 138 5.96 9.02 8.49
CA VAL A 138 7.19 8.33 8.08
C VAL A 138 8.34 8.55 9.06
N GLY A 139 8.27 9.60 9.87
CA GLY A 139 9.27 9.94 10.90
C GLY A 139 10.40 10.83 10.41
N LEU A 140 10.57 11.05 9.08
CA LEU A 140 11.60 11.88 8.47
C LEU A 140 10.98 12.83 7.44
N PRO A 141 11.57 14.02 7.20
CA PRO A 141 11.17 14.86 6.08
C PRO A 141 11.39 14.16 4.72
N PRO A 142 10.61 14.49 3.66
CA PRO A 142 10.74 13.86 2.35
C PRO A 142 12.14 13.95 1.74
N ALA A 143 12.82 15.09 1.87
CA ALA A 143 14.19 15.28 1.37
C ALA A 143 15.18 14.35 2.08
N ALA A 144 15.11 14.24 3.40
CA ALA A 144 15.95 13.34 4.18
C ALA A 144 15.69 11.86 3.86
N TRP A 145 14.41 11.50 3.63
CA TRP A 145 14.03 10.16 3.18
C TRP A 145 14.66 9.83 1.83
N ARG A 146 14.58 10.73 0.86
CA ARG A 146 15.19 10.56 -0.47
C ARG A 146 16.71 10.33 -0.37
N THR A 147 17.41 11.17 0.36
CA THR A 147 18.87 11.02 0.54
C THR A 147 19.22 9.66 1.14
N ARG A 148 18.49 9.24 2.18
CA ARG A 148 18.75 7.96 2.85
C ARG A 148 18.54 6.77 1.93
N THR A 149 17.50 6.77 1.11
CA THR A 149 17.20 5.68 0.19
C THR A 149 18.14 5.65 -1.00
N SER A 150 18.59 6.81 -1.50
CA SER A 150 19.60 6.90 -2.57
C SER A 150 20.98 6.39 -2.15
N SER A 151 21.31 6.47 -0.87
CA SER A 151 22.59 5.99 -0.31
C SER A 151 22.59 4.48 -0.03
N GLN A 152 21.46 3.79 -0.15
CA GLN A 152 21.30 2.34 0.09
C GLN A 152 21.13 1.53 -1.19
N SER A 153 21.12 2.18 -2.37
CA SER A 153 21.18 1.47 -3.65
C SER A 153 22.64 1.19 -3.99
N PRO A 154 23.04 -0.07 -4.22
CA PRO A 154 24.40 -0.46 -4.60
C PRO A 154 24.79 0.06 -5.98
#